data_c10c29429e3d2aba5fe874ee8b5474ed
#
_entry.id   c10c29429e3d2aba5fe874ee8b5474ed
#
_cell.length_a   1.000
_cell.length_b   1.000
_cell.length_c   1.000
_cell.angle_alpha   90.00
_cell.angle_beta   90.00
_cell.angle_gamma   90.00
#
_symmetry.space_group_name_H-M   'P 1'
#
loop_
_entity.id
_entity.type
_entity.pdbx_description
1 polymer ?
#
loop_
_entity_poly.entity_id
_entity_poly.type
_entity_poly.pdbx_seq_one_letter_code
_entity_poly.pdbx_strand_id
1 'polypeptide(L)'
;AGMLNMVALAMAWLPVLTFVVYPYMKRFTWLCHLWLGLCLGLAPAGAWVAIAADVHGFDAILGTSDGFLWYPSIFYISLGVVLWIAAFDLNYARMDVESDKEMGVHSFPARFGDKVTTRTSIQMTLLWFACFAISDPMSEAWFLLSAAIMAILNIAVILKHKTLADFQT
;
A
#
# COMPACT_ATOMS: atom_id res chain seq x y z
N ALA A 1 -19.52 -3.49 8.42
CA ALA A 1 -20.07 -3.66 7.06
C ALA A 1 -21.63 -3.76 7.11
N GLY A 2 -22.20 -4.75 7.79
CA GLY A 2 -23.66 -4.95 7.79
C GLY A 2 -24.52 -3.81 8.34
N MET A 3 -23.94 -2.90 9.11
CA MET A 3 -24.61 -1.68 9.59
C MET A 3 -24.51 -0.50 8.60
N LEU A 4 -23.69 -0.62 7.57
CA LEU A 4 -23.57 0.40 6.53
C LEU A 4 -24.60 0.11 5.43
N ASN A 5 -24.33 -0.89 4.61
CA ASN A 5 -25.27 -1.34 3.57
C ASN A 5 -24.94 -2.77 3.12
N MET A 6 -25.81 -3.34 2.29
CA MET A 6 -25.69 -4.72 1.81
C MET A 6 -24.50 -4.92 0.88
N VAL A 7 -24.09 -3.89 0.12
CA VAL A 7 -22.92 -3.96 -0.76
C VAL A 7 -21.63 -4.06 0.04
N ALA A 8 -21.49 -3.21 1.06
CA ALA A 8 -20.35 -3.26 1.98
C ALA A 8 -20.25 -4.61 2.70
N LEU A 9 -21.41 -5.21 3.07
CA LEU A 9 -21.46 -6.55 3.67
C LEU A 9 -21.00 -7.60 2.65
N ALA A 10 -21.54 -7.55 1.44
CA ALA A 10 -21.20 -8.50 0.37
C ALA A 10 -19.71 -8.45 -0.02
N MET A 11 -19.04 -7.30 0.12
CA MET A 11 -17.62 -7.12 -0.21
C MET A 11 -16.68 -7.33 0.99
N ALA A 12 -17.20 -7.48 2.21
CA ALA A 12 -16.39 -7.58 3.43
C ALA A 12 -15.43 -8.79 3.45
N TRP A 13 -15.74 -9.85 2.71
CA TRP A 13 -14.87 -11.04 2.62
C TRP A 13 -13.55 -10.76 1.87
N LEU A 14 -13.54 -9.79 0.96
CA LEU A 14 -12.38 -9.50 0.12
C LEU A 14 -11.14 -9.07 0.94
N PRO A 15 -11.20 -8.05 1.81
CA PRO A 15 -10.06 -7.72 2.65
C PRO A 15 -9.71 -8.86 3.62
N VAL A 16 -10.68 -9.59 4.15
CA VAL A 16 -10.40 -10.74 5.03
C VAL A 16 -9.59 -11.79 4.27
N LEU A 17 -10.00 -12.14 3.04
CA LEU A 17 -9.28 -13.11 2.21
C LEU A 17 -7.86 -12.64 1.90
N THR A 18 -7.68 -11.38 1.52
CA THR A 18 -6.34 -10.85 1.21
C THR A 18 -5.41 -10.89 2.41
N PHE A 19 -5.90 -10.58 3.61
CA PHE A 19 -5.12 -10.70 4.85
C PHE A 19 -4.81 -12.15 5.25
N VAL A 20 -5.74 -13.07 5.05
CA VAL A 20 -5.50 -14.50 5.31
C VAL A 20 -4.43 -15.08 4.37
N VAL A 21 -4.42 -14.65 3.11
CA VAL A 21 -3.45 -15.09 2.10
C VAL A 21 -2.05 -14.49 2.34
N TYR A 22 -1.94 -13.28 2.92
CA TYR A 22 -0.67 -12.57 3.08
C TYR A 22 0.46 -13.38 3.72
N PRO A 23 0.29 -14.10 4.86
CA PRO A 23 1.37 -14.88 5.47
C PRO A 23 1.92 -15.98 4.56
N TYR A 24 1.09 -16.50 3.67
CA TYR A 24 1.49 -17.54 2.73
C TYR A 24 2.27 -16.98 1.55
N MET A 25 2.02 -15.72 1.17
CA MET A 25 2.72 -15.08 0.05
C MET A 25 4.23 -15.06 0.22
N LYS A 26 4.74 -14.85 1.43
CA LYS A 26 6.19 -14.92 1.73
C LYS A 26 6.83 -16.27 1.41
N ARG A 27 6.04 -17.35 1.38
CA ARG A 27 6.53 -18.70 1.06
C ARG A 27 6.63 -18.95 -0.45
N PHE A 28 5.88 -18.22 -1.25
CA PHE A 28 5.75 -18.47 -2.69
C PHE A 28 6.37 -17.39 -3.57
N THR A 29 6.38 -16.14 -3.10
CA THR A 29 6.79 -15.04 -3.96
C THR A 29 7.39 -13.85 -3.20
N TRP A 30 8.35 -13.20 -3.84
CA TRP A 30 8.93 -11.94 -3.40
C TRP A 30 7.98 -10.73 -3.54
N LEU A 31 6.82 -10.91 -4.18
CA LEU A 31 5.77 -9.90 -4.29
C LEU A 31 4.92 -9.73 -3.02
N CYS A 32 5.25 -10.44 -1.94
CA CYS A 32 4.55 -10.38 -0.66
C CYS A 32 4.40 -8.94 -0.12
N HIS A 33 5.39 -8.08 -0.37
CA HIS A 33 5.36 -6.67 0.04
C HIS A 33 4.27 -5.87 -0.68
N LEU A 34 4.13 -6.08 -2.01
CA LEU A 34 3.03 -5.49 -2.78
C LEU A 34 1.67 -6.06 -2.39
N TRP A 35 1.63 -7.34 -2.02
CA TRP A 35 0.40 -7.95 -1.51
C TRP A 35 -0.05 -7.32 -0.21
N LEU A 36 0.86 -7.07 0.74
CA LEU A 36 0.54 -6.33 1.97
C LEU A 36 0.04 -4.92 1.66
N GLY A 37 0.71 -4.24 0.72
CA GLY A 37 0.25 -2.95 0.22
C GLY A 37 -1.18 -3.03 -0.32
N LEU A 38 -1.50 -4.04 -1.12
CA LEU A 38 -2.85 -4.26 -1.65
C LEU A 38 -3.88 -4.46 -0.54
N CYS A 39 -3.55 -5.26 0.49
CA CYS A 39 -4.44 -5.45 1.64
C CYS A 39 -4.88 -4.13 2.28
N LEU A 40 -3.95 -3.19 2.45
CA LEU A 40 -4.22 -1.89 3.07
C LEU A 40 -4.77 -0.86 2.07
N GLY A 41 -4.38 -0.95 0.80
CA GLY A 41 -4.93 -0.11 -0.28
C GLY A 41 -6.39 -0.38 -0.58
N LEU A 42 -6.93 -1.54 -0.17
CA LEU A 42 -8.37 -1.82 -0.23
C LEU A 42 -9.18 -0.96 0.76
N ALA A 43 -8.57 -0.37 1.79
CA ALA A 43 -9.30 0.40 2.78
C ALA A 43 -9.94 1.68 2.20
N PRO A 44 -9.21 2.59 1.52
CA PRO A 44 -9.84 3.75 0.89
C PRO A 44 -10.81 3.36 -0.23
N ALA A 45 -10.51 2.32 -1.01
CA ALA A 45 -11.42 1.79 -2.03
C ALA A 45 -12.73 1.26 -1.40
N GLY A 46 -12.62 0.48 -0.32
CA GLY A 46 -13.76 -0.06 0.40
C GLY A 46 -14.61 1.03 1.08
N ALA A 47 -13.97 2.08 1.62
CA ALA A 47 -14.67 3.23 2.18
C ALA A 47 -15.49 3.97 1.10
N TRP A 48 -14.90 4.17 -0.07
CA TRP A 48 -15.60 4.76 -1.22
C TRP A 48 -16.80 3.92 -1.64
N VAL A 49 -16.61 2.61 -1.86
CA VAL A 49 -17.69 1.70 -2.25
C VAL A 49 -18.80 1.71 -1.20
N ALA A 50 -18.47 1.71 0.09
CA ALA A 50 -19.45 1.74 1.16
C ALA A 50 -20.32 3.00 1.15
N ILE A 51 -19.75 4.15 0.76
CA ILE A 51 -20.51 5.42 0.66
C ILE A 51 -21.27 5.48 -0.66
N ALA A 52 -20.63 5.19 -1.78
CA ALA A 52 -21.23 5.26 -3.09
C ALA A 52 -22.38 4.26 -3.29
N ALA A 53 -22.34 3.13 -2.61
CA ALA A 53 -23.37 2.11 -2.71
C ALA A 53 -24.73 2.53 -2.13
N ASP A 54 -24.78 3.53 -1.26
CA ASP A 54 -26.07 4.08 -0.78
C ASP A 54 -26.84 4.78 -1.90
N VAL A 55 -26.15 5.27 -2.94
CA VAL A 55 -26.75 5.95 -4.08
C VAL A 55 -26.84 5.03 -5.31
N HIS A 56 -25.80 4.26 -5.56
CA HIS A 56 -25.61 3.49 -6.80
C HIS A 56 -25.74 1.98 -6.62
N GLY A 57 -26.00 1.48 -5.40
CA GLY A 57 -26.08 0.05 -5.13
C GLY A 57 -24.81 -0.72 -5.56
N PHE A 58 -25.00 -1.86 -6.21
CA PHE A 58 -23.88 -2.70 -6.69
C PHE A 58 -23.08 -2.06 -7.84
N ASP A 59 -23.62 -1.09 -8.55
CA ASP A 59 -22.92 -0.37 -9.62
C ASP A 59 -21.72 0.44 -9.06
N ALA A 60 -21.75 0.78 -7.78
CA ALA A 60 -20.62 1.40 -7.09
C ALA A 60 -19.34 0.56 -7.14
N ILE A 61 -19.43 -0.76 -7.22
CA ILE A 61 -18.28 -1.66 -7.30
C ILE A 61 -17.64 -1.62 -8.69
N LEU A 62 -18.49 -1.64 -9.73
CA LEU A 62 -18.07 -1.78 -11.12
C LEU A 62 -17.83 -0.44 -11.82
N GLY A 63 -18.38 0.65 -11.27
CA GLY A 63 -18.29 1.96 -11.90
C GLY A 63 -19.04 2.07 -13.23
N THR A 64 -20.14 1.35 -13.39
CA THR A 64 -20.81 1.15 -14.69
C THR A 64 -22.04 2.04 -14.94
N SER A 65 -22.47 2.85 -13.96
CA SER A 65 -23.58 3.79 -14.21
C SER A 65 -23.07 5.10 -14.84
N ASP A 66 -23.83 5.69 -15.74
CA ASP A 66 -23.68 6.97 -16.47
C ASP A 66 -22.37 7.79 -16.28
N GLY A 67 -21.24 7.09 -16.34
CA GLY A 67 -19.90 7.65 -16.13
C GLY A 67 -19.04 6.79 -15.22
N PHE A 68 -17.75 7.11 -15.15
CA PHE A 68 -16.81 6.40 -14.30
C PHE A 68 -17.03 6.79 -12.82
N LEU A 69 -17.70 5.93 -12.06
CA LEU A 69 -18.04 6.17 -10.63
C LEU A 69 -16.80 6.22 -9.72
N TRP A 70 -15.72 5.54 -10.09
CA TRP A 70 -14.46 5.67 -9.40
C TRP A 70 -13.81 7.00 -9.75
N TYR A 71 -14.00 7.99 -8.89
CA TYR A 71 -13.26 9.24 -9.02
C TYR A 71 -11.78 8.94 -9.17
N PRO A 72 -11.07 9.54 -10.14
CA PRO A 72 -9.63 9.32 -10.29
C PRO A 72 -8.86 9.48 -8.97
N SER A 73 -9.28 10.42 -8.11
CA SER A 73 -8.70 10.64 -6.79
C SER A 73 -8.74 9.40 -5.90
N ILE A 74 -9.86 8.66 -5.87
CA ILE A 74 -9.97 7.46 -5.04
C ILE A 74 -9.04 6.34 -5.53
N PHE A 75 -8.94 6.18 -6.84
CA PHE A 75 -7.99 5.24 -7.44
C PHE A 75 -6.55 5.58 -7.06
N TYR A 76 -6.15 6.84 -7.21
CA TYR A 76 -4.79 7.28 -6.88
C TYR A 76 -4.50 7.24 -5.37
N ILE A 77 -5.45 7.55 -4.49
CA ILE A 77 -5.29 7.36 -3.06
C ILE A 77 -5.05 5.89 -2.74
N SER A 78 -5.87 4.99 -3.26
CA SER A 78 -5.74 3.55 -3.03
C SER A 78 -4.40 3.03 -3.52
N LEU A 79 -3.99 3.40 -4.74
CA LEU A 79 -2.69 3.04 -5.30
C LEU A 79 -1.53 3.65 -4.49
N GLY A 80 -1.67 4.90 -4.05
CA GLY A 80 -0.69 5.57 -3.18
C GLY A 80 -0.49 4.81 -1.88
N VAL A 81 -1.57 4.35 -1.24
CA VAL A 81 -1.50 3.52 -0.02
C VAL A 81 -0.83 2.18 -0.31
N VAL A 82 -1.16 1.50 -1.42
CA VAL A 82 -0.49 0.26 -1.84
C VAL A 82 1.02 0.44 -1.90
N LEU A 83 1.48 1.48 -2.60
CA LEU A 83 2.91 1.75 -2.80
C LEU A 83 3.61 2.20 -1.51
N TRP A 84 2.93 3.01 -0.70
CA TRP A 84 3.45 3.46 0.59
C TRP A 84 3.71 2.28 1.53
N ILE A 85 2.72 1.41 1.71
CA ILE A 85 2.85 0.25 2.58
C ILE A 85 3.86 -0.75 2.03
N ALA A 86 3.88 -0.98 0.72
CA ALA A 86 4.87 -1.84 0.10
C ALA A 86 6.31 -1.31 0.29
N ALA A 87 6.54 0.00 0.14
CA ALA A 87 7.84 0.62 0.39
C ALA A 87 8.25 0.50 1.87
N PHE A 88 7.31 0.67 2.78
CA PHE A 88 7.54 0.51 4.22
C PHE A 88 7.95 -0.93 4.56
N ASP A 89 7.18 -1.92 4.08
CA ASP A 89 7.44 -3.34 4.33
C ASP A 89 8.75 -3.82 3.68
N LEU A 90 9.09 -3.29 2.49
CA LEU A 90 10.41 -3.51 1.86
C LEU A 90 11.57 -3.06 2.75
N ASN A 91 11.45 -1.88 3.36
CA ASN A 91 12.49 -1.37 4.25
C ASN A 91 12.58 -2.19 5.54
N TYR A 92 11.45 -2.63 6.07
CA TYR A 92 11.41 -3.48 7.25
C TYR A 92 12.07 -4.84 6.99
N ALA A 93 11.76 -5.46 5.85
CA ALA A 93 12.33 -6.75 5.44
C ALA A 93 13.86 -6.72 5.21
N ARG A 94 14.47 -5.54 5.05
CA ARG A 94 15.95 -5.41 5.00
C ARG A 94 16.64 -5.81 6.28
N MET A 95 15.96 -5.68 7.43
CA MET A 95 16.48 -6.09 8.73
C MET A 95 16.46 -7.61 8.92
N ASP A 96 15.59 -8.30 8.18
CA ASP A 96 15.33 -9.73 8.35
C ASP A 96 16.00 -10.61 7.27
N VAL A 97 16.86 -10.03 6.41
CA VAL A 97 17.44 -10.73 5.24
C VAL A 97 18.14 -12.04 5.59
N GLU A 98 18.91 -12.08 6.68
CA GLU A 98 19.63 -13.29 7.07
C GLU A 98 18.66 -14.35 7.57
N SER A 99 17.72 -13.99 8.44
CA SER A 99 16.67 -14.86 8.93
C SER A 99 15.76 -15.38 7.81
N ASP A 100 15.39 -14.51 6.87
CA ASP A 100 14.59 -14.89 5.70
C ASP A 100 15.29 -15.95 4.84
N LYS A 101 16.60 -15.81 4.63
CA LYS A 101 17.41 -16.80 3.89
C LYS A 101 17.52 -18.12 4.61
N GLU A 102 17.75 -18.11 5.94
CA GLU A 102 17.84 -19.33 6.74
C GLU A 102 16.50 -20.08 6.77
N MET A 103 15.38 -19.37 6.84
CA MET A 103 14.04 -19.95 6.85
C MET A 103 13.50 -20.30 5.45
N GLY A 104 14.25 -19.98 4.38
CA GLY A 104 13.79 -20.21 3.00
C GLY A 104 12.60 -19.33 2.59
N VAL A 105 12.48 -18.16 3.20
CA VAL A 105 11.41 -17.17 2.91
C VAL A 105 11.81 -16.31 1.70
N HIS A 106 10.85 -16.09 0.81
CA HIS A 106 11.07 -15.31 -0.41
C HIS A 106 10.75 -13.83 -0.17
N SER A 107 11.67 -13.10 0.50
CA SER A 107 11.54 -11.65 0.58
C SER A 107 12.27 -10.97 -0.59
N PHE A 108 11.82 -9.77 -0.95
CA PHE A 108 12.45 -8.98 -2.01
C PHE A 108 13.93 -8.66 -1.71
N PRO A 109 14.28 -8.18 -0.48
CA PRO A 109 15.68 -7.91 -0.13
C PRO A 109 16.56 -9.15 -0.13
N ALA A 110 16.05 -10.30 0.31
CA ALA A 110 16.80 -11.56 0.31
C ALA A 110 17.12 -12.03 -1.13
N ARG A 111 16.22 -11.75 -2.09
CA ARG A 111 16.37 -12.13 -3.50
C ARG A 111 17.22 -11.15 -4.31
N PHE A 112 16.99 -9.85 -4.19
CA PHE A 112 17.57 -8.84 -5.07
C PHE A 112 18.71 -8.03 -4.42
N GLY A 113 18.91 -8.17 -3.13
CA GLY A 113 19.95 -7.49 -2.36
C GLY A 113 19.62 -6.04 -2.01
N ASP A 114 20.45 -5.48 -1.14
CA ASP A 114 20.20 -4.18 -0.51
C ASP A 114 20.15 -2.99 -1.51
N LYS A 115 21.05 -2.95 -2.50
CA LYS A 115 21.09 -1.84 -3.46
C LYS A 115 19.83 -1.73 -4.30
N VAL A 116 19.31 -2.88 -4.77
CA VAL A 116 18.09 -2.91 -5.59
C VAL A 116 16.89 -2.56 -4.71
N THR A 117 16.83 -3.10 -3.50
CA THR A 117 15.77 -2.81 -2.53
C THR A 117 15.72 -1.33 -2.19
N THR A 118 16.85 -0.71 -1.87
CA THR A 118 16.95 0.74 -1.61
C THR A 118 16.41 1.55 -2.77
N ARG A 119 16.85 1.25 -4.00
CA ARG A 119 16.39 1.96 -5.20
C ARG A 119 14.89 1.79 -5.42
N THR A 120 14.38 0.57 -5.30
CA THR A 120 12.95 0.26 -5.47
C THR A 120 12.11 0.97 -4.41
N SER A 121 12.55 0.99 -3.16
CA SER A 121 11.85 1.67 -2.09
C SER A 121 11.79 3.19 -2.30
N ILE A 122 12.87 3.82 -2.76
CA ILE A 122 12.87 5.25 -3.14
C ILE A 122 11.91 5.51 -4.31
N GLN A 123 11.94 4.66 -5.34
CA GLN A 123 11.03 4.79 -6.48
C GLN A 123 9.56 4.67 -6.04
N MET A 124 9.23 3.70 -5.19
CA MET A 124 7.89 3.57 -4.63
C MET A 124 7.49 4.78 -3.80
N THR A 125 8.45 5.37 -3.04
CA THR A 125 8.20 6.60 -2.27
C THR A 125 7.85 7.78 -3.17
N LEU A 126 8.56 7.97 -4.25
CA LEU A 126 8.24 9.02 -5.21
C LEU A 126 6.90 8.78 -5.92
N LEU A 127 6.61 7.52 -6.24
CA LEU A 127 5.35 7.16 -6.90
C LEU A 127 4.13 7.34 -5.98
N TRP A 128 4.18 6.92 -4.71
CA TRP A 128 3.05 7.14 -3.81
C TRP A 128 2.84 8.62 -3.51
N PHE A 129 3.92 9.40 -3.40
CA PHE A 129 3.80 10.85 -3.28
C PHE A 129 3.12 11.46 -4.52
N ALA A 130 3.52 11.04 -5.73
CA ALA A 130 2.88 11.48 -6.98
C ALA A 130 1.39 11.09 -7.01
N CYS A 131 1.04 9.87 -6.58
CA CYS A 131 -0.36 9.44 -6.48
C CYS A 131 -1.16 10.34 -5.55
N PHE A 132 -0.63 10.68 -4.37
CA PHE A 132 -1.30 11.58 -3.44
C PHE A 132 -1.39 13.01 -3.98
N ALA A 133 -0.36 13.50 -4.68
CA ALA A 133 -0.39 14.81 -5.31
C ALA A 133 -1.42 14.90 -6.43
N ILE A 134 -1.58 13.84 -7.24
CA ILE A 134 -2.60 13.79 -8.30
C ILE A 134 -4.00 13.65 -7.70
N SER A 135 -4.14 12.88 -6.63
CA SER A 135 -5.44 12.66 -6.00
C SER A 135 -6.00 13.93 -5.36
N ASP A 136 -5.13 14.72 -4.75
CA ASP A 136 -5.43 15.96 -4.00
C ASP A 136 -6.88 16.02 -3.45
N PRO A 137 -7.24 15.10 -2.54
CA PRO A 137 -8.63 14.88 -2.15
C PRO A 137 -9.23 16.06 -1.38
N MET A 138 -8.38 16.92 -0.84
CA MET A 138 -8.79 18.03 0.02
C MET A 138 -8.63 19.39 -0.65
N SER A 139 -7.93 19.46 -1.79
CA SER A 139 -7.52 20.71 -2.47
C SER A 139 -6.82 21.68 -1.52
N GLU A 140 -6.12 21.15 -0.50
CA GLU A 140 -5.53 21.91 0.58
C GLU A 140 -4.00 21.77 0.55
N ALA A 141 -3.31 22.89 0.55
CA ALA A 141 -1.84 22.91 0.55
C ALA A 141 -1.23 22.10 1.70
N TRP A 142 -1.90 22.02 2.84
CA TRP A 142 -1.45 21.27 4.02
C TRP A 142 -1.38 19.76 3.75
N PHE A 143 -2.27 19.21 2.94
CA PHE A 143 -2.23 17.79 2.56
C PHE A 143 -0.97 17.49 1.77
N LEU A 144 -0.69 18.27 0.73
CA LEU A 144 0.51 18.10 -0.11
C LEU A 144 1.80 18.35 0.68
N LEU A 145 1.81 19.35 1.55
CA LEU A 145 2.95 19.65 2.40
C LEU A 145 3.26 18.49 3.36
N SER A 146 2.24 17.93 4.01
CA SER A 146 2.41 16.79 4.90
C SER A 146 2.89 15.54 4.16
N ALA A 147 2.33 15.26 2.99
CA ALA A 147 2.76 14.15 2.14
C ALA A 147 4.22 14.32 1.67
N ALA A 148 4.62 15.56 1.31
CA ALA A 148 6.01 15.86 0.92
C ALA A 148 6.98 15.67 2.08
N ILE A 149 6.64 16.16 3.27
CA ILE A 149 7.46 15.97 4.48
C ILE A 149 7.62 14.48 4.77
N MET A 150 6.53 13.71 4.72
CA MET A 150 6.58 12.26 4.94
C MET A 150 7.43 11.54 3.90
N ALA A 151 7.36 11.94 2.62
CA ALA A 151 8.19 11.36 1.55
C ALA A 151 9.68 11.66 1.78
N ILE A 152 10.02 12.88 2.14
CA ILE A 152 11.40 13.30 2.44
C ILE A 152 11.95 12.52 3.64
N LEU A 153 11.18 12.42 4.72
CA LEU A 153 11.57 11.67 5.91
C LEU A 153 11.76 10.19 5.60
N ASN A 154 10.87 9.60 4.81
CA ASN A 154 10.98 8.21 4.39
C ASN A 154 12.27 7.99 3.59
N ILE A 155 12.57 8.82 2.58
CA ILE A 155 13.82 8.72 1.81
C ILE A 155 15.04 8.91 2.72
N ALA A 156 15.00 9.85 3.66
CA ALA A 156 16.09 10.06 4.60
C ALA A 156 16.36 8.82 5.47
N VAL A 157 15.31 8.15 5.95
CA VAL A 157 15.42 6.89 6.70
C VAL A 157 15.98 5.77 5.82
N ILE A 158 15.49 5.62 4.60
CA ILE A 158 15.98 4.61 3.64
C ILE A 158 17.50 4.76 3.40
N LEU A 159 17.97 5.99 3.23
CA LEU A 159 19.38 6.27 2.98
C LEU A 159 20.25 6.08 4.23
N LYS A 160 19.71 6.34 5.41
CA LYS A 160 20.40 6.14 6.69
C LYS A 160 20.38 4.70 7.21
N HIS A 161 19.66 3.81 6.59
CA HIS A 161 19.46 2.44 7.09
C HIS A 161 20.78 1.70 7.33
N LYS A 162 21.86 1.99 6.58
CA LYS A 162 23.18 1.40 6.82
C LYS A 162 23.78 1.78 8.18
N THR A 163 23.38 2.93 8.73
CA THR A 163 23.85 3.39 10.04
C THR A 163 22.98 2.90 11.19
N LEU A 164 21.72 2.50 10.94
CA LEU A 164 20.82 1.96 11.96
C LEU A 164 21.10 0.48 12.26
N ALA A 165 21.59 -0.27 11.28
CA ALA A 165 22.05 -1.65 11.52
C ALA A 165 23.25 -1.71 12.48
N ASP A 166 24.07 -0.65 12.53
CA ASP A 166 25.19 -0.54 13.47
C ASP A 166 24.74 -0.26 14.92
N PHE A 167 23.47 0.06 15.17
CA PHE A 167 22.93 0.27 16.51
C PHE A 167 22.41 -1.01 17.18
N GLN A 168 22.37 -2.13 16.47
CA GLN A 168 21.92 -3.43 17.01
C GLN A 168 23.08 -4.36 17.40
N THR A 169 24.32 -3.94 17.17
CA THR A 169 25.53 -4.60 17.67
C THR A 169 26.06 -3.88 18.91
#